data_7f98db2da7602435632ae83190df9ee7
#
_entry.id   7f98db2da7602435632ae83190df9ee7
#
_cell.length_a   1.000
_cell.length_b   1.000
_cell.length_c   1.000
_cell.angle_alpha   90.00
_cell.angle_beta   90.00
_cell.angle_gamma   90.00
#
_symmetry.space_group_name_H-M   'P 1'
#
loop_
_entity.id
_entity.type
_entity.pdbx_description
1 polymer ?
#
loop_
_entity_poly.entity_id
_entity_poly.type
_entity_poly.pdbx_seq_one_letter_code
_entity_poly.pdbx_strand_id
1 'polypeptide(L)'
;MGPTDSRLEMSAEELHLLRDLFQQASGFLLREDLKFIAERRLASRLELLGLRDFTAYARYLRFDARGPDELESAIDLLVPHETYFFREPTQLRCFEEELMPLVEKKNERTRSLQIWSAGCCTGEEPYTLSMLLLDRPTVKGWDLDILGTDLSRKALTSARKAEYGPMALRATTPEQKEKFFQPMEGGRVTLSPRFREPVRFGRLNLLDTSAASLLPRFDVIFCRNVLIYFDQATRRRVIELFFERLNRGGYLLLGHSENLLQLSTRFELVQLEGDLVYRRPGP
;
A
#
# COMPACT_ATOMS: atom_id res chain seq x y z
N MET A 1 27.05 -30.46 -25.37
CA MET A 1 27.18 -29.83 -24.06
C MET A 1 26.14 -28.74 -24.00
N GLY A 2 25.01 -28.98 -23.29
CA GLY A 2 23.98 -27.96 -23.08
C GLY A 2 24.50 -26.86 -22.18
N PRO A 3 23.95 -25.65 -22.26
CA PRO A 3 24.35 -24.57 -21.38
C PRO A 3 24.04 -24.98 -19.94
N THR A 4 25.07 -25.07 -19.12
CA THR A 4 24.93 -25.11 -17.65
C THR A 4 24.15 -23.91 -17.24
N ASP A 5 22.91 -24.12 -16.81
CA ASP A 5 22.06 -23.16 -16.11
C ASP A 5 22.75 -22.80 -14.78
N SER A 6 23.82 -21.99 -14.87
CA SER A 6 24.50 -21.46 -13.70
C SER A 6 23.57 -20.44 -13.07
N ARG A 7 22.64 -20.93 -12.22
CA ARG A 7 21.84 -20.08 -11.37
C ARG A 7 22.76 -19.11 -10.64
N LEU A 8 22.50 -17.84 -10.80
CA LEU A 8 23.13 -16.79 -10.00
C LEU A 8 22.69 -16.98 -8.55
N GLU A 9 23.59 -17.51 -7.73
CA GLU A 9 23.36 -17.63 -6.28
C GLU A 9 23.94 -16.40 -5.58
N MET A 10 23.20 -15.91 -4.63
CA MET A 10 23.60 -14.76 -3.81
C MET A 10 24.33 -15.25 -2.55
N SER A 11 25.52 -14.75 -2.28
CA SER A 11 26.22 -15.01 -1.01
C SER A 11 25.52 -14.30 0.17
N ALA A 12 25.86 -14.67 1.40
CA ALA A 12 25.36 -13.97 2.59
C ALA A 12 25.79 -12.50 2.61
N GLU A 13 27.00 -12.21 2.15
CA GLU A 13 27.53 -10.84 2.08
C GLU A 13 26.75 -10.00 1.05
N GLU A 14 26.48 -10.56 -0.12
CA GLU A 14 25.68 -9.89 -1.16
C GLU A 14 24.25 -9.63 -0.71
N LEU A 15 23.63 -10.57 0.01
CA LEU A 15 22.32 -10.39 0.61
C LEU A 15 22.32 -9.23 1.61
N HIS A 16 23.37 -9.12 2.44
CA HIS A 16 23.52 -8.00 3.37
C HIS A 16 23.65 -6.66 2.65
N LEU A 17 24.49 -6.58 1.62
CA LEU A 17 24.67 -5.37 0.82
C LEU A 17 23.35 -4.88 0.20
N LEU A 18 22.61 -5.82 -0.42
CA LEU A 18 21.32 -5.48 -1.03
C LEU A 18 20.24 -5.15 0.01
N ARG A 19 20.22 -5.87 1.14
CA ARG A 19 19.32 -5.57 2.27
C ARG A 19 19.47 -4.13 2.73
N ASP A 20 20.72 -3.69 2.97
CA ASP A 20 21.01 -2.34 3.44
C ASP A 20 20.55 -1.29 2.43
N LEU A 21 20.80 -1.50 1.13
CA LEU A 21 20.37 -0.59 0.07
C LEU A 21 18.85 -0.48 0.00
N PHE A 22 18.14 -1.59 -0.01
CA PHE A 22 16.68 -1.61 -0.09
C PHE A 22 16.03 -1.01 1.17
N GLN A 23 16.57 -1.34 2.34
CA GLN A 23 16.08 -0.81 3.61
C GLN A 23 16.26 0.71 3.71
N GLN A 24 17.43 1.23 3.33
CA GLN A 24 17.69 2.67 3.31
C GLN A 24 16.79 3.41 2.31
N ALA A 25 16.59 2.83 1.13
CA ALA A 25 15.83 3.47 0.06
C ALA A 25 14.32 3.44 0.28
N SER A 26 13.78 2.36 0.86
CA SER A 26 12.32 2.11 0.90
C SER A 26 11.79 1.59 2.22
N GLY A 27 12.68 1.22 3.15
CA GLY A 27 12.31 0.49 4.37
C GLY A 27 12.09 -1.01 4.16
N PHE A 28 12.07 -1.47 2.91
CA PHE A 28 11.89 -2.89 2.61
C PHE A 28 13.04 -3.73 3.17
N LEU A 29 12.71 -4.61 4.11
CA LEU A 29 13.65 -5.53 4.73
C LEU A 29 13.75 -6.82 3.91
N LEU A 30 14.81 -6.96 3.12
CA LEU A 30 15.12 -8.20 2.42
C LEU A 30 15.61 -9.24 3.42
N ARG A 31 14.69 -10.11 3.90
CA ARG A 31 15.00 -11.17 4.86
C ARG A 31 15.60 -12.40 4.17
N GLU A 32 16.23 -13.27 4.95
CA GLU A 32 16.88 -14.49 4.43
C GLU A 32 15.91 -15.45 3.74
N ASP A 33 14.67 -15.55 4.25
CA ASP A 33 13.61 -16.37 3.65
C ASP A 33 13.20 -15.89 2.25
N LEU A 34 13.49 -14.62 1.92
CA LEU A 34 13.23 -14.02 0.60
C LEU A 34 14.42 -14.12 -0.36
N LYS A 35 15.58 -14.62 0.09
CA LYS A 35 16.81 -14.70 -0.70
C LYS A 35 16.56 -15.37 -2.06
N PHE A 36 15.98 -16.56 -2.06
CA PHE A 36 15.72 -17.31 -3.30
C PHE A 36 14.79 -16.56 -4.27
N ILE A 37 13.79 -15.86 -3.73
CA ILE A 37 12.89 -15.03 -4.53
C ILE A 37 13.64 -13.85 -5.12
N ALA A 38 14.53 -13.22 -4.34
CA ALA A 38 15.35 -12.10 -4.78
C ALA A 38 16.32 -12.53 -5.89
N GLU A 39 17.04 -13.64 -5.72
CA GLU A 39 17.91 -14.21 -6.75
C GLU A 39 17.17 -14.38 -8.07
N ARG A 40 16.01 -15.03 -8.04
CA ARG A 40 15.23 -15.31 -9.24
C ARG A 40 14.69 -14.04 -9.90
N ARG A 41 14.18 -13.08 -9.10
CA ARG A 41 13.56 -11.86 -9.63
C ARG A 41 14.60 -10.86 -10.13
N LEU A 42 15.75 -10.77 -9.47
CA LEU A 42 16.81 -9.84 -9.84
C LEU A 42 17.74 -10.39 -10.93
N ALA A 43 17.79 -11.70 -11.17
CA ALA A 43 18.63 -12.30 -12.21
C ALA A 43 18.43 -11.64 -13.58
N SER A 44 17.18 -11.38 -13.97
CA SER A 44 16.85 -10.69 -15.23
C SER A 44 17.37 -9.25 -15.29
N ARG A 45 17.55 -8.60 -14.14
CA ARG A 45 18.12 -7.24 -14.08
C ARG A 45 19.63 -7.27 -14.27
N LEU A 46 20.29 -8.24 -13.63
CA LEU A 46 21.73 -8.44 -13.82
C LEU A 46 22.05 -8.73 -15.29
N GLU A 47 21.28 -9.63 -15.92
CA GLU A 47 21.42 -9.94 -17.33
C GLU A 47 21.24 -8.71 -18.22
N LEU A 48 20.16 -7.94 -18.01
CA LEU A 48 19.88 -6.71 -18.77
C LEU A 48 21.01 -5.68 -18.67
N LEU A 49 21.66 -5.59 -17.51
CA LEU A 49 22.76 -4.66 -17.22
C LEU A 49 24.14 -5.22 -17.57
N GLY A 50 24.24 -6.50 -17.99
CA GLY A 50 25.51 -7.17 -18.27
C GLY A 50 26.37 -7.37 -17.04
N LEU A 51 25.77 -7.51 -15.85
CA LEU A 51 26.46 -7.69 -14.59
C LEU A 51 26.60 -9.19 -14.25
N ARG A 52 27.74 -9.57 -13.65
CA ARG A 52 28.09 -10.97 -13.44
C ARG A 52 27.63 -11.56 -12.11
N ASP A 53 27.46 -10.72 -11.09
CA ASP A 53 27.18 -11.13 -9.72
C ASP A 53 26.41 -10.03 -8.97
N PHE A 54 25.88 -10.36 -7.80
CA PHE A 54 25.14 -9.43 -6.96
C PHE A 54 26.02 -8.37 -6.29
N THR A 55 27.31 -8.61 -6.16
CA THR A 55 28.28 -7.59 -5.70
C THR A 55 28.39 -6.45 -6.72
N ALA A 56 28.53 -6.79 -8.01
CA ALA A 56 28.55 -5.82 -9.09
C ALA A 56 27.22 -5.07 -9.18
N TYR A 57 26.09 -5.76 -8.96
CA TYR A 57 24.77 -5.15 -8.92
C TYR A 57 24.60 -4.16 -7.76
N ALA A 58 25.03 -4.54 -6.56
CA ALA A 58 24.99 -3.64 -5.40
C ALA A 58 25.85 -2.37 -5.61
N ARG A 59 27.02 -2.53 -6.26
CA ARG A 59 27.88 -1.37 -6.64
C ARG A 59 27.18 -0.49 -7.67
N TYR A 60 26.54 -1.09 -8.69
CA TYR A 60 25.78 -0.37 -9.70
C TYR A 60 24.66 0.45 -9.05
N LEU A 61 23.84 -0.19 -8.20
CA LEU A 61 22.76 0.49 -7.48
C LEU A 61 23.26 1.70 -6.66
N ARG A 62 24.46 1.59 -6.10
CA ARG A 62 24.99 2.61 -5.18
C ARG A 62 25.72 3.74 -5.88
N PHE A 63 26.43 3.48 -6.99
CA PHE A 63 27.41 4.41 -7.54
C PHE A 63 27.17 4.81 -9.01
N ASP A 64 26.35 4.08 -9.76
CA ASP A 64 26.03 4.46 -11.14
C ASP A 64 25.01 5.61 -11.16
N ALA A 65 25.11 6.47 -12.17
CA ALA A 65 24.17 7.58 -12.35
C ALA A 65 22.70 7.12 -12.52
N ARG A 66 22.49 5.90 -13.06
CA ARG A 66 21.16 5.25 -13.19
C ARG A 66 20.81 4.36 -12.01
N GLY A 67 21.68 4.27 -11.01
CA GLY A 67 21.50 3.44 -9.81
C GLY A 67 20.18 3.72 -9.08
N PRO A 68 19.78 4.97 -8.86
CA PRO A 68 18.51 5.27 -8.19
C PRO A 68 17.27 4.75 -8.93
N ASP A 69 17.21 4.87 -10.26
CA ASP A 69 16.09 4.36 -11.07
C ASP A 69 16.09 2.82 -11.11
N GLU A 70 17.27 2.22 -11.15
CA GLU A 70 17.41 0.78 -11.08
C GLU A 70 17.03 0.23 -9.69
N LEU A 71 17.41 0.93 -8.62
CA LEU A 71 17.04 0.56 -7.26
C LEU A 71 15.51 0.56 -7.07
N GLU A 72 14.83 1.55 -7.64
CA GLU A 72 13.36 1.58 -7.68
C GLU A 72 12.80 0.37 -8.43
N SER A 73 13.36 0.05 -9.59
CA SER A 73 12.95 -1.11 -10.39
C SER A 73 13.18 -2.43 -9.65
N ALA A 74 14.28 -2.55 -8.92
CA ALA A 74 14.60 -3.71 -8.10
C ALA A 74 13.61 -3.89 -6.95
N ILE A 75 13.28 -2.80 -6.26
CA ILE A 75 12.29 -2.82 -5.17
C ILE A 75 10.91 -3.21 -5.72
N ASP A 76 10.50 -2.65 -6.85
CA ASP A 76 9.24 -3.01 -7.53
C ASP A 76 9.13 -4.50 -7.85
N LEU A 77 10.25 -5.15 -8.15
CA LEU A 77 10.28 -6.58 -8.41
C LEU A 77 10.18 -7.41 -7.13
N LEU A 78 10.68 -6.90 -6.01
CA LEU A 78 10.80 -7.66 -4.76
C LEU A 78 9.58 -7.52 -3.85
N VAL A 79 8.99 -6.33 -3.81
CA VAL A 79 7.79 -6.08 -2.98
C VAL A 79 6.61 -6.87 -3.54
N PRO A 80 5.90 -7.64 -2.71
CA PRO A 80 4.69 -8.31 -3.16
C PRO A 80 3.57 -7.31 -3.49
N HIS A 81 3.00 -7.43 -4.68
CA HIS A 81 1.87 -6.64 -5.13
C HIS A 81 0.55 -7.42 -4.96
N GLU A 82 0.34 -7.99 -3.78
CA GLU A 82 -0.86 -8.75 -3.51
C GLU A 82 -1.97 -7.85 -2.95
N THR A 83 -2.91 -7.53 -3.80
CA THR A 83 -4.11 -6.77 -3.46
C THR A 83 -5.32 -7.28 -4.24
N TYR A 84 -6.52 -7.04 -3.73
CA TYR A 84 -7.78 -7.39 -4.38
C TYR A 84 -8.93 -6.59 -3.77
N PHE A 85 -10.01 -6.42 -4.54
CA PHE A 85 -11.21 -5.73 -4.09
C PHE A 85 -11.84 -6.44 -2.89
N PHE A 86 -12.33 -5.66 -1.95
CA PHE A 86 -13.01 -6.12 -0.74
C PHE A 86 -12.15 -7.06 0.14
N ARG A 87 -10.81 -6.85 0.14
CA ARG A 87 -9.87 -7.57 1.02
C ARG A 87 -10.23 -7.33 2.48
N GLU A 88 -10.23 -8.43 3.29
CA GLU A 88 -10.59 -8.41 4.72
C GLU A 88 -12.02 -7.86 4.95
N PRO A 89 -13.05 -8.58 4.47
CA PRO A 89 -14.43 -8.09 4.44
C PRO A 89 -14.99 -7.77 5.82
N THR A 90 -14.54 -8.45 6.87
CA THR A 90 -14.95 -8.16 8.25
C THR A 90 -14.50 -6.76 8.67
N GLN A 91 -13.24 -6.38 8.40
CA GLN A 91 -12.73 -5.05 8.70
C GLN A 91 -13.47 -3.96 7.90
N LEU A 92 -13.75 -4.20 6.62
CA LEU A 92 -14.53 -3.28 5.80
C LEU A 92 -15.95 -3.09 6.32
N ARG A 93 -16.58 -4.15 6.80
CA ARG A 93 -17.89 -4.06 7.46
C ARG A 93 -17.82 -3.23 8.74
N CYS A 94 -16.84 -3.47 9.62
CA CYS A 94 -16.64 -2.64 10.82
C CYS A 94 -16.38 -1.18 10.46
N PHE A 95 -15.57 -0.93 9.41
CA PHE A 95 -15.38 0.43 8.88
C PHE A 95 -16.70 1.06 8.48
N GLU A 96 -17.54 0.35 7.72
CA GLU A 96 -18.79 0.86 7.18
C GLU A 96 -19.87 1.03 8.26
N GLU A 97 -20.07 0.01 9.10
CA GLU A 97 -21.20 -0.05 10.02
C GLU A 97 -20.94 0.63 11.37
N GLU A 98 -19.70 0.60 11.87
CA GLU A 98 -19.37 1.08 13.20
C GLU A 98 -18.52 2.36 13.16
N LEU A 99 -17.49 2.39 12.32
CA LEU A 99 -16.56 3.50 12.31
C LEU A 99 -17.12 4.72 11.57
N MET A 100 -17.71 4.52 10.39
CA MET A 100 -18.24 5.60 9.58
C MET A 100 -19.31 6.43 10.31
N PRO A 101 -20.27 5.88 11.08
CA PRO A 101 -21.20 6.71 11.87
C PRO A 101 -20.51 7.66 12.84
N LEU A 102 -19.38 7.26 13.44
CA LEU A 102 -18.60 8.12 14.34
C LEU A 102 -17.91 9.24 13.58
N VAL A 103 -17.34 8.94 12.42
CA VAL A 103 -16.68 9.91 11.54
C VAL A 103 -17.70 10.89 10.96
N GLU A 104 -18.85 10.40 10.52
CA GLU A 104 -19.95 11.21 10.00
C GLU A 104 -20.45 12.21 11.05
N LYS A 105 -20.70 11.76 12.28
CA LYS A 105 -21.09 12.62 13.39
C LYS A 105 -20.06 13.73 13.67
N LYS A 106 -18.77 13.36 13.64
CA LYS A 106 -17.66 14.30 13.84
C LYS A 106 -17.62 15.36 12.74
N ASN A 107 -17.83 14.95 11.49
CA ASN A 107 -17.70 15.79 10.30
C ASN A 107 -19.03 16.35 9.77
N GLU A 108 -20.13 16.22 10.52
CA GLU A 108 -21.49 16.63 10.13
C GLU A 108 -21.54 18.09 9.65
N ARG A 109 -20.78 18.98 10.28
CA ARG A 109 -20.76 20.42 9.93
C ARG A 109 -19.97 20.70 8.65
N THR A 110 -18.86 20.00 8.41
CA THR A 110 -17.98 20.22 7.25
C THR A 110 -18.47 19.48 6.03
N ARG A 111 -19.15 18.35 6.21
CA ARG A 111 -19.58 17.41 5.16
C ARG A 111 -18.44 17.04 4.22
N SER A 112 -17.25 16.86 4.77
CA SER A 112 -16.04 16.49 4.06
C SER A 112 -15.40 15.30 4.74
N LEU A 113 -14.86 14.39 3.94
CA LEU A 113 -14.21 13.16 4.39
C LEU A 113 -12.90 12.97 3.64
N GLN A 114 -11.80 12.98 4.39
CA GLN A 114 -10.46 12.80 3.88
C GLN A 114 -9.93 11.43 4.29
N ILE A 115 -9.65 10.55 3.33
CA ILE A 115 -9.13 9.19 3.57
C ILE A 115 -7.79 9.02 2.87
N TRP A 116 -6.86 8.34 3.53
CA TRP A 116 -5.58 7.95 2.96
C TRP A 116 -5.43 6.43 2.97
N SER A 117 -5.24 5.84 1.80
CA SER A 117 -4.81 4.46 1.60
C SER A 117 -3.31 4.46 1.34
N ALA A 118 -2.52 4.12 2.35
CA ALA A 118 -1.06 4.13 2.34
C ALA A 118 -0.52 2.73 1.96
N GLY A 119 0.18 2.63 0.83
CA GLY A 119 0.58 1.36 0.22
C GLY A 119 -0.56 0.75 -0.60
N CYS A 120 -1.22 1.57 -1.43
CA CYS A 120 -2.45 1.22 -2.14
C CYS A 120 -2.25 0.26 -3.32
N CYS A 121 -1.01 -0.09 -3.67
CA CYS A 121 -0.67 -0.98 -4.77
C CYS A 121 -1.37 -0.58 -6.09
N THR A 122 -2.12 -1.50 -6.70
CA THR A 122 -2.85 -1.30 -7.97
C THR A 122 -4.25 -0.69 -7.79
N GLY A 123 -4.55 -0.14 -6.61
CA GLY A 123 -5.68 0.74 -6.38
C GLY A 123 -6.97 0.07 -5.90
N GLU A 124 -6.96 -1.24 -5.68
CA GLU A 124 -8.17 -1.99 -5.27
C GLU A 124 -8.72 -1.51 -3.92
N GLU A 125 -7.85 -1.16 -2.95
CA GLU A 125 -8.27 -0.67 -1.65
C GLU A 125 -8.93 0.71 -1.74
N PRO A 126 -8.30 1.79 -2.27
CA PRO A 126 -8.94 3.09 -2.35
C PRO A 126 -10.22 3.08 -3.21
N TYR A 127 -10.28 2.24 -4.24
CA TYR A 127 -11.51 2.08 -5.01
C TYR A 127 -12.60 1.30 -4.25
N THR A 128 -12.23 0.29 -3.44
CA THR A 128 -13.19 -0.37 -2.54
C THR A 128 -13.79 0.64 -1.56
N LEU A 129 -12.96 1.50 -0.97
CA LEU A 129 -13.45 2.56 -0.07
C LEU A 129 -14.37 3.54 -0.78
N SER A 130 -14.04 3.92 -2.02
CA SER A 130 -14.92 4.76 -2.85
C SER A 130 -16.28 4.11 -3.12
N MET A 131 -16.31 2.81 -3.46
CA MET A 131 -17.55 2.07 -3.67
C MET A 131 -18.42 2.06 -2.41
N LEU A 132 -17.85 1.71 -1.27
CA LEU A 132 -18.56 1.65 0.01
C LEU A 132 -19.14 3.02 0.39
N LEU A 133 -18.37 4.08 0.24
CA LEU A 133 -18.78 5.43 0.65
C LEU A 133 -19.82 6.03 -0.29
N LEU A 134 -19.66 5.90 -1.61
CA LEU A 134 -20.63 6.43 -2.57
C LEU A 134 -21.96 5.66 -2.58
N ASP A 135 -21.97 4.47 -2.01
CA ASP A 135 -23.17 3.67 -1.81
C ASP A 135 -23.92 4.03 -0.51
N ARG A 136 -23.27 4.77 0.39
CA ARG A 136 -23.83 5.20 1.67
C ARG A 136 -24.74 6.40 1.51
N PRO A 137 -26.06 6.31 1.85
CA PRO A 137 -26.98 7.45 1.75
C PRO A 137 -26.58 8.64 2.64
N THR A 138 -25.97 8.38 3.81
CA THR A 138 -25.62 9.35 4.82
C THR A 138 -24.52 10.32 4.39
N VAL A 139 -23.63 9.91 3.49
CA VAL A 139 -22.56 10.77 2.94
C VAL A 139 -22.90 11.32 1.55
N LYS A 140 -24.15 11.20 1.12
CA LYS A 140 -24.58 11.76 -0.16
C LYS A 140 -24.39 13.28 -0.19
N GLY A 141 -23.67 13.75 -1.21
CA GLY A 141 -23.34 15.17 -1.36
C GLY A 141 -22.25 15.68 -0.41
N TRP A 142 -21.50 14.79 0.21
CA TRP A 142 -20.27 15.14 0.90
C TRP A 142 -19.11 15.31 -0.07
N ASP A 143 -18.13 16.11 0.33
CA ASP A 143 -16.85 16.19 -0.35
C ASP A 143 -15.98 15.02 0.08
N LEU A 144 -15.84 14.03 -0.81
CA LEU A 144 -15.07 12.81 -0.56
C LEU A 144 -13.73 12.90 -1.28
N ASP A 145 -12.65 12.80 -0.56
CA ASP A 145 -11.29 12.80 -1.10
C ASP A 145 -10.51 11.58 -0.57
N ILE A 146 -10.24 10.64 -1.44
CA ILE A 146 -9.51 9.39 -1.12
C ILE A 146 -8.15 9.44 -1.81
N LEU A 147 -7.09 9.57 -1.03
CA LEU A 147 -5.72 9.56 -1.53
C LEU A 147 -5.16 8.14 -1.44
N GLY A 148 -4.86 7.51 -2.57
CA GLY A 148 -4.05 6.30 -2.66
C GLY A 148 -2.58 6.67 -2.87
N THR A 149 -1.67 6.18 -2.03
CA THR A 149 -0.24 6.35 -2.25
C THR A 149 0.49 5.01 -2.25
N ASP A 150 1.48 4.91 -3.12
CA ASP A 150 2.38 3.76 -3.19
C ASP A 150 3.78 4.18 -3.58
N LEU A 151 4.78 3.35 -3.28
CA LEU A 151 6.15 3.56 -3.73
C LEU A 151 6.29 3.25 -5.22
N SER A 152 5.61 2.22 -5.71
CA SER A 152 5.68 1.68 -7.06
C SER A 152 4.98 2.57 -8.09
N ARG A 153 5.75 3.15 -9.00
CA ARG A 153 5.20 3.89 -10.15
C ARG A 153 4.40 2.99 -11.08
N LYS A 154 4.83 1.73 -11.21
CA LYS A 154 4.16 0.74 -12.05
C LYS A 154 2.78 0.40 -11.49
N ALA A 155 2.70 0.15 -10.18
CA ALA A 155 1.43 -0.11 -9.50
C ALA A 155 0.47 1.08 -9.65
N LEU A 156 0.93 2.29 -9.40
CA LEU A 156 0.12 3.51 -9.54
C LEU A 156 -0.33 3.77 -10.99
N THR A 157 0.48 3.41 -11.99
CA THR A 157 0.08 3.48 -13.39
C THR A 157 -1.08 2.52 -13.68
N SER A 158 -1.03 1.31 -13.12
CA SER A 158 -2.13 0.34 -13.20
C SER A 158 -3.37 0.81 -12.45
N ALA A 159 -3.19 1.37 -11.25
CA ALA A 159 -4.28 1.93 -10.46
C ALA A 159 -5.07 3.01 -11.23
N ARG A 160 -4.37 3.94 -11.89
CA ARG A 160 -5.02 5.01 -12.69
C ARG A 160 -5.79 4.49 -13.90
N LYS A 161 -5.38 3.36 -14.49
CA LYS A 161 -6.16 2.72 -15.58
C LYS A 161 -7.49 2.18 -15.06
N ALA A 162 -7.52 1.73 -13.82
CA ALA A 162 -8.68 1.10 -13.18
C ALA A 162 -9.24 -0.09 -13.98
N GLU A 163 -8.33 -0.89 -14.55
CA GLU A 163 -8.63 -2.09 -15.36
C GLU A 163 -8.08 -3.32 -14.65
N TYR A 164 -8.93 -4.30 -14.41
CA TYR A 164 -8.61 -5.41 -13.54
C TYR A 164 -8.91 -6.77 -14.17
N GLY A 165 -8.09 -7.75 -13.82
CA GLY A 165 -8.30 -9.15 -14.18
C GLY A 165 -9.06 -9.92 -13.10
N PRO A 166 -9.40 -11.21 -13.37
CA PRO A 166 -10.17 -12.05 -12.46
C PRO A 166 -9.59 -12.17 -11.04
N MET A 167 -8.26 -12.16 -10.90
CA MET A 167 -7.60 -12.31 -9.60
C MET A 167 -7.85 -11.13 -8.67
N ALA A 168 -7.96 -9.91 -9.20
CA ALA A 168 -8.33 -8.74 -8.41
C ALA A 168 -9.78 -8.80 -7.89
N LEU A 169 -10.63 -9.59 -8.53
CA LEU A 169 -12.06 -9.72 -8.24
C LEU A 169 -12.40 -10.99 -7.43
N ARG A 170 -11.42 -11.72 -6.92
CA ARG A 170 -11.63 -13.03 -6.29
C ARG A 170 -12.53 -13.03 -5.05
N ALA A 171 -12.64 -11.88 -4.36
CA ALA A 171 -13.53 -11.68 -3.22
C ALA A 171 -14.75 -10.80 -3.54
N THR A 172 -14.98 -10.50 -4.82
CA THR A 172 -16.10 -9.66 -5.28
C THR A 172 -17.30 -10.52 -5.65
N THR A 173 -18.47 -10.23 -5.09
CA THR A 173 -19.71 -10.96 -5.42
C THR A 173 -20.18 -10.65 -6.84
N PRO A 174 -21.06 -11.48 -7.45
CA PRO A 174 -21.66 -11.19 -8.76
C PRO A 174 -22.38 -9.84 -8.79
N GLU A 175 -23.15 -9.52 -7.73
CA GLU A 175 -23.90 -8.28 -7.59
C GLU A 175 -22.96 -7.07 -7.52
N GLN A 176 -21.87 -7.19 -6.78
CA GLN A 176 -20.84 -6.15 -6.71
C GLN A 176 -20.15 -5.94 -8.06
N LYS A 177 -19.88 -7.04 -8.80
CA LYS A 177 -19.29 -6.93 -10.14
C LYS A 177 -20.21 -6.18 -11.09
N GLU A 178 -21.48 -6.53 -11.13
CA GLU A 178 -22.47 -5.85 -11.98
C GLU A 178 -22.64 -4.39 -11.61
N LYS A 179 -22.63 -4.06 -10.32
CA LYS A 179 -22.86 -2.72 -9.81
C LYS A 179 -21.68 -1.77 -10.04
N PHE A 180 -20.47 -2.25 -9.82
CA PHE A 180 -19.29 -1.39 -9.73
C PHE A 180 -18.44 -1.40 -11.00
N PHE A 181 -18.52 -2.44 -11.83
CA PHE A 181 -17.63 -2.64 -12.95
C PHE A 181 -18.36 -2.73 -14.28
N GLN A 182 -17.63 -2.41 -15.34
CA GLN A 182 -18.04 -2.59 -16.71
C GLN A 182 -17.17 -3.68 -17.36
N PRO A 183 -17.76 -4.63 -18.10
CA PRO A 183 -17.00 -5.70 -18.74
C PRO A 183 -16.08 -5.16 -19.84
N MET A 184 -14.93 -5.80 -20.00
CA MET A 184 -13.96 -5.57 -21.07
C MET A 184 -13.65 -6.90 -21.78
N GLU A 185 -12.99 -6.82 -22.91
CA GLU A 185 -12.48 -7.99 -23.63
C GLU A 185 -11.52 -8.84 -22.77
N GLY A 186 -11.48 -10.15 -23.04
CA GLY A 186 -10.58 -11.07 -22.35
C GLY A 186 -10.95 -11.34 -20.88
N GLY A 187 -12.20 -11.14 -20.48
CA GLY A 187 -12.67 -11.40 -19.12
C GLY A 187 -12.14 -10.38 -18.08
N ARG A 188 -11.61 -9.28 -18.53
CA ARG A 188 -11.23 -8.13 -17.69
C ARG A 188 -12.43 -7.26 -17.42
N VAL A 189 -12.29 -6.38 -16.45
CA VAL A 189 -13.28 -5.35 -16.14
C VAL A 189 -12.62 -4.01 -15.96
N THR A 190 -13.38 -2.95 -16.13
CA THR A 190 -12.97 -1.60 -15.77
C THR A 190 -13.91 -1.05 -14.71
N LEU A 191 -13.39 -0.31 -13.75
CA LEU A 191 -14.19 0.34 -12.71
C LEU A 191 -15.06 1.43 -13.35
N SER A 192 -16.32 1.51 -12.96
CA SER A 192 -17.24 2.55 -13.44
C SER A 192 -16.73 3.96 -13.07
N PRO A 193 -16.80 4.96 -13.97
CA PRO A 193 -16.21 6.28 -13.77
C PRO A 193 -16.60 6.97 -12.46
N ARG A 194 -17.86 6.85 -12.05
CA ARG A 194 -18.39 7.41 -10.80
C ARG A 194 -17.54 7.06 -9.58
N PHE A 195 -17.02 5.82 -9.50
CA PHE A 195 -16.24 5.34 -8.35
C PHE A 195 -14.77 5.68 -8.43
N ARG A 196 -14.31 6.25 -9.56
CA ARG A 196 -12.94 6.74 -9.72
C ARG A 196 -12.82 8.21 -9.29
N GLU A 197 -13.90 8.98 -9.42
CA GLU A 197 -13.92 10.44 -9.25
C GLU A 197 -13.33 10.91 -7.91
N PRO A 198 -13.70 10.34 -6.73
CA PRO A 198 -13.16 10.80 -5.46
C PRO A 198 -11.75 10.27 -5.15
N VAL A 199 -11.15 9.46 -6.03
CA VAL A 199 -9.88 8.78 -5.78
C VAL A 199 -8.74 9.46 -6.53
N ARG A 200 -7.71 9.87 -5.77
CA ARG A 200 -6.47 10.43 -6.32
C ARG A 200 -5.30 9.50 -6.01
N PHE A 201 -4.32 9.43 -6.91
CA PHE A 201 -3.12 8.63 -6.72
C PHE A 201 -1.86 9.49 -6.72
N GLY A 202 -1.02 9.30 -5.70
CA GLY A 202 0.27 9.95 -5.55
C GLY A 202 1.40 8.94 -5.29
N ARG A 203 2.61 9.21 -5.79
CA ARG A 203 3.77 8.45 -5.37
C ARG A 203 4.27 8.97 -4.03
N LEU A 204 4.46 8.07 -3.07
CA LEU A 204 5.02 8.41 -1.78
C LEU A 204 5.86 7.26 -1.23
N ASN A 205 7.08 7.57 -0.82
CA ASN A 205 7.84 6.74 0.07
C ASN A 205 7.47 7.10 1.51
N LEU A 206 6.95 6.18 2.29
CA LEU A 206 6.57 6.42 3.69
C LEU A 206 7.75 6.81 4.58
N LEU A 207 8.98 6.61 4.12
CA LEU A 207 10.20 7.08 4.80
C LEU A 207 10.54 8.54 4.49
N ASP A 208 10.01 9.10 3.42
CA ASP A 208 10.18 10.51 3.07
C ASP A 208 9.22 11.38 3.90
N THR A 209 9.65 11.67 5.12
CA THR A 209 8.87 12.49 6.05
C THR A 209 8.66 13.91 5.54
N SER A 210 9.55 14.42 4.69
CA SER A 210 9.43 15.74 4.08
C SER A 210 8.26 15.78 3.09
N ALA A 211 8.25 14.85 2.13
CA ALA A 211 7.13 14.73 1.19
C ALA A 211 5.81 14.44 1.91
N ALA A 212 5.83 13.52 2.89
CA ALA A 212 4.65 13.17 3.67
C ALA A 212 4.13 14.33 4.53
N SER A 213 4.99 15.24 4.97
CA SER A 213 4.57 16.44 5.73
C SER A 213 3.72 17.41 4.92
N LEU A 214 3.80 17.36 3.60
CA LEU A 214 3.01 18.18 2.68
C LEU A 214 1.58 17.62 2.46
N LEU A 215 1.32 16.40 2.86
CA LEU A 215 -0.01 15.82 2.77
C LEU A 215 -0.98 16.53 3.74
N PRO A 216 -2.27 16.61 3.39
CA PRO A 216 -3.30 17.09 4.30
C PRO A 216 -3.41 16.17 5.52
N ARG A 217 -4.28 16.53 6.45
CA ARG A 217 -4.69 15.64 7.53
C ARG A 217 -5.90 14.84 7.09
N PHE A 218 -5.97 13.59 7.56
CA PHE A 218 -7.00 12.63 7.18
C PHE A 218 -7.89 12.28 8.36
N ASP A 219 -9.13 11.95 8.08
CA ASP A 219 -10.06 11.42 9.07
C ASP A 219 -9.84 9.94 9.31
N VAL A 220 -9.46 9.23 8.25
CA VAL A 220 -9.13 7.81 8.31
C VAL A 220 -7.89 7.52 7.47
N ILE A 221 -6.96 6.73 8.02
CA ILE A 221 -5.80 6.20 7.31
C ILE A 221 -5.92 4.68 7.30
N PHE A 222 -5.83 4.10 6.12
CA PHE A 222 -5.64 2.67 5.91
C PHE A 222 -4.16 2.42 5.58
N CYS A 223 -3.52 1.54 6.33
CA CYS A 223 -2.18 1.04 6.04
C CYS A 223 -2.17 -0.46 6.32
N ARG A 224 -2.59 -1.24 5.34
CA ARG A 224 -2.86 -2.66 5.51
C ARG A 224 -1.85 -3.51 4.74
N ASN A 225 -1.22 -4.46 5.45
CA ASN A 225 -0.25 -5.38 4.86
C ASN A 225 0.99 -4.66 4.26
N VAL A 226 1.42 -3.56 4.86
CA VAL A 226 2.59 -2.75 4.46
C VAL A 226 3.67 -2.80 5.52
N LEU A 227 3.31 -2.61 6.80
CA LEU A 227 4.27 -2.58 7.91
C LEU A 227 5.01 -3.90 8.09
N ILE A 228 4.43 -5.01 7.62
CA ILE A 228 5.05 -6.35 7.67
C ILE A 228 6.39 -6.41 6.92
N TYR A 229 6.64 -5.50 5.98
CA TYR A 229 7.88 -5.42 5.21
C TYR A 229 8.96 -4.57 5.86
N PHE A 230 8.65 -3.88 6.94
CA PHE A 230 9.55 -2.96 7.62
C PHE A 230 10.13 -3.57 8.90
N ASP A 231 11.32 -3.13 9.26
CA ASP A 231 11.87 -3.40 10.59
C ASP A 231 11.16 -2.56 11.66
N GLN A 232 11.44 -2.85 12.92
CA GLN A 232 10.78 -2.19 14.05
C GLN A 232 11.05 -0.67 14.09
N ALA A 233 12.25 -0.24 13.75
CA ALA A 233 12.61 1.19 13.75
C ALA A 233 11.85 1.95 12.67
N THR A 234 11.78 1.38 11.47
CA THR A 234 11.01 1.91 10.35
C THR A 234 9.52 1.94 10.64
N ARG A 235 8.96 0.87 11.22
CA ARG A 235 7.55 0.84 11.66
C ARG A 235 7.23 1.99 12.61
N ARG A 236 8.07 2.24 13.62
CA ARG A 236 7.87 3.36 14.55
C ARG A 236 7.82 4.71 13.82
N ARG A 237 8.73 4.95 12.89
CA ARG A 237 8.76 6.21 12.11
C ARG A 237 7.49 6.39 11.27
N VAL A 238 7.03 5.32 10.61
CA VAL A 238 5.81 5.34 9.78
C VAL A 238 4.55 5.53 10.64
N ILE A 239 4.49 4.88 11.81
CA ILE A 239 3.36 5.08 12.73
C ILE A 239 3.32 6.50 13.29
N GLU A 240 4.48 7.10 13.57
CA GLU A 240 4.54 8.50 13.99
C GLU A 240 4.08 9.44 12.86
N LEU A 241 4.47 9.18 11.61
CA LEU A 241 3.96 9.89 10.45
C LEU A 241 2.42 9.81 10.38
N PHE A 242 1.83 8.64 10.54
CA PHE A 242 0.36 8.49 10.52
C PHE A 242 -0.30 9.27 11.66
N PHE A 243 0.29 9.23 12.86
CA PHE A 243 -0.22 10.04 13.96
C PHE A 243 -0.25 11.53 13.62
N GLU A 244 0.81 12.05 13.02
CA GLU A 244 0.89 13.47 12.62
C GLU A 244 -0.07 13.81 11.47
N ARG A 245 -0.37 12.87 10.59
CA ARG A 245 -1.27 13.09 9.44
C ARG A 245 -2.73 12.79 9.73
N LEU A 246 -3.08 12.18 10.84
CA LEU A 246 -4.48 12.05 11.27
C LEU A 246 -5.01 13.38 11.82
N ASN A 247 -6.27 13.65 11.58
CA ASN A 247 -7.05 14.62 12.35
C ASN A 247 -7.18 14.16 13.81
N ARG A 248 -7.37 15.06 14.76
CA ARG A 248 -7.75 14.68 16.12
C ARG A 248 -9.06 13.90 16.09
N GLY A 249 -9.14 12.80 16.79
CA GLY A 249 -10.27 11.87 16.73
C GLY A 249 -10.37 11.08 15.41
N GLY A 250 -9.34 11.12 14.57
CA GLY A 250 -9.24 10.29 13.35
C GLY A 250 -8.71 8.89 13.65
N TYR A 251 -8.82 7.99 12.69
CA TYR A 251 -8.59 6.56 12.89
C TYR A 251 -7.53 6.00 11.94
N LEU A 252 -6.73 5.06 12.46
CA LEU A 252 -5.77 4.26 11.70
C LEU A 252 -6.24 2.81 11.70
N LEU A 253 -6.40 2.24 10.52
CA LEU A 253 -6.70 0.82 10.30
C LEU A 253 -5.46 0.13 9.74
N LEU A 254 -5.08 -0.98 10.37
CA LEU A 254 -3.95 -1.82 9.99
C LEU A 254 -4.46 -3.19 9.50
N GLY A 255 -3.64 -3.93 8.77
CA GLY A 255 -3.97 -5.31 8.39
C GLY A 255 -3.98 -6.24 9.61
N HIS A 256 -4.67 -7.38 9.52
CA HIS A 256 -4.86 -8.32 10.64
C HIS A 256 -3.57 -8.80 11.32
N SER A 257 -2.45 -8.85 10.57
CA SER A 257 -1.14 -9.27 11.11
C SER A 257 -0.33 -8.12 11.68
N GLU A 258 -0.89 -6.92 11.74
CA GLU A 258 -0.20 -5.69 12.11
C GLU A 258 -0.82 -5.09 13.36
N ASN A 259 0.01 -4.54 14.24
CA ASN A 259 -0.45 -3.88 15.45
C ASN A 259 0.55 -2.81 15.91
N LEU A 260 0.11 -1.95 16.83
CA LEU A 260 0.94 -0.89 17.41
C LEU A 260 1.63 -1.28 18.73
N LEU A 261 1.54 -2.53 19.15
CA LEU A 261 2.20 -3.00 20.37
C LEU A 261 3.71 -2.73 20.27
N GLN A 262 4.27 -2.10 21.31
CA GLN A 262 5.69 -1.69 21.37
C GLN A 262 6.15 -0.69 20.30
N LEU A 263 5.25 -0.19 19.45
CA LEU A 263 5.55 0.81 18.42
C LEU A 263 5.15 2.22 18.86
N SER A 264 3.96 2.41 19.41
CA SER A 264 3.47 3.71 19.87
C SER A 264 2.47 3.57 21.00
N THR A 265 2.50 4.50 21.96
CA THR A 265 1.52 4.66 23.03
C THR A 265 0.63 5.89 22.83
N ARG A 266 0.76 6.56 21.70
CA ARG A 266 0.04 7.82 21.40
C ARG A 266 -1.40 7.61 20.93
N PHE A 267 -1.72 6.40 20.47
CA PHE A 267 -3.05 6.05 20.00
C PHE A 267 -3.89 5.42 21.10
N GLU A 268 -5.17 5.69 21.07
CA GLU A 268 -6.18 4.95 21.81
C GLU A 268 -6.58 3.71 21.00
N LEU A 269 -6.61 2.54 21.64
CA LEU A 269 -7.15 1.34 21.02
C LEU A 269 -8.67 1.37 21.10
N VAL A 270 -9.34 1.23 19.98
CA VAL A 270 -10.80 1.14 19.88
C VAL A 270 -11.17 -0.25 19.39
N GLN A 271 -11.94 -0.96 20.20
CA GLN A 271 -12.47 -2.28 19.85
C GLN A 271 -13.79 -2.10 19.12
N LEU A 272 -13.88 -2.66 17.92
CA LEU A 272 -15.08 -2.84 17.14
C LEU A 272 -15.55 -4.31 17.27
N GLU A 273 -16.72 -4.65 16.76
CA GLU A 273 -17.29 -6.00 16.90
C GLU A 273 -16.39 -7.06 16.26
N GLY A 274 -15.78 -6.79 15.12
CA GLY A 274 -14.92 -7.74 14.43
C GLY A 274 -13.50 -7.26 14.15
N ASP A 275 -13.07 -6.11 14.70
CA ASP A 275 -11.75 -5.55 14.45
C ASP A 275 -11.24 -4.66 15.58
N LEU A 276 -9.95 -4.37 15.56
CA LEU A 276 -9.28 -3.42 16.44
C LEU A 276 -8.71 -2.28 15.61
N VAL A 277 -9.10 -1.06 15.92
CA VAL A 277 -8.62 0.14 15.24
C VAL A 277 -7.94 1.10 16.20
N TYR A 278 -7.13 1.99 15.69
CA TYR A 278 -6.34 2.92 16.48
C TYR A 278 -6.84 4.34 16.26
N ARG A 279 -7.20 5.04 17.33
CA ARG A 279 -7.71 6.41 17.28
C ARG A 279 -6.64 7.40 17.73
N ARG A 280 -6.44 8.47 16.98
CA ARG A 280 -5.72 9.65 17.51
C ARG A 280 -6.61 10.32 18.55
N PRO A 281 -6.15 10.58 19.81
CA PRO A 281 -6.96 11.26 20.83
C PRO A 281 -7.60 12.55 20.30
N GLY A 282 -8.86 12.74 20.68
CA GLY A 282 -9.60 13.97 20.41
C GLY A 282 -9.23 15.11 21.36
N PRO A 283 -9.84 16.29 21.22
CA PRO A 283 -9.79 17.35 22.24
C PRO A 283 -10.48 16.92 23.50
#